data_46e4bb0655a1f63211e3de8496be24fd
#
_entry.id   46e4bb0655a1f63211e3de8496be24fd
#
_cell.length_a   1.000
_cell.length_b   1.000
_cell.length_c   1.000
_cell.angle_alpha   90.00
_cell.angle_beta   90.00
_cell.angle_gamma   90.00
#
_symmetry.space_group_name_H-M   'P 1'
#
loop_
_entity.id
_entity.type
_entity.pdbx_description
1 polymer ?
#
loop_
_entity_poly.entity_id
_entity_poly.type
_entity_poly.pdbx_seq_one_letter_code
_entity_poly.pdbx_strand_id
1 'polypeptide(L)'
;MQPAVRVPPSAPARVVVLASGTGSLLASLLKAAVGDYPARIVAVGTDRVCAAVDIAADASVPTFTVPLADHPDRAAWDAAITEATAAHGPDLIVSAGFMKILGAKFLSTFSGRVINTHPALLPAFPGAHAVPDALAYGVRVTG
;
A
#
# COMPACT_ATOMS: atom_id res chain seq x y z
N MET A 1 8.98 15.32 -18.17
CA MET A 1 9.71 14.07 -17.83
C MET A 1 9.96 14.09 -16.32
N GLN A 2 9.33 13.20 -15.60
CA GLN A 2 9.58 13.10 -14.15
C GLN A 2 10.94 12.42 -13.93
N PRO A 3 11.74 12.87 -12.94
CA PRO A 3 12.99 12.19 -12.65
C PRO A 3 12.70 10.76 -12.15
N ALA A 4 13.40 9.79 -12.72
CA ALA A 4 13.34 8.42 -12.24
C ALA A 4 13.72 8.40 -10.74
N VAL A 5 12.97 7.67 -9.95
CA VAL A 5 13.30 7.43 -8.54
C VAL A 5 14.67 6.74 -8.51
N ARG A 6 15.70 7.49 -8.15
CA ARG A 6 17.02 6.91 -7.92
C ARG A 6 17.06 6.31 -6.53
N VAL A 7 16.88 5.01 -6.46
CA VAL A 7 17.24 4.27 -5.24
C VAL A 7 18.76 4.27 -5.16
N PRO A 8 19.35 4.68 -4.05
CA PRO A 8 20.80 4.60 -3.88
C PRO A 8 21.26 3.16 -4.04
N PRO A 9 22.31 2.87 -4.83
CA PRO A 9 22.73 1.50 -5.13
C PRO A 9 23.30 0.72 -3.94
N SER A 10 23.39 1.31 -2.75
CA SER A 10 24.05 0.72 -1.58
C SER A 10 23.13 0.43 -0.39
N ALA A 11 21.85 0.74 -0.46
CA ALA A 11 20.89 0.47 0.63
C ALA A 11 19.57 -0.04 0.06
N PRO A 12 18.88 -0.99 0.73
CA PRO A 12 17.55 -1.43 0.31
C PRO A 12 16.55 -0.27 0.39
N ALA A 13 15.66 -0.20 -0.60
CA ALA A 13 14.59 0.79 -0.60
C ALA A 13 13.67 0.60 0.62
N ARG A 14 13.34 1.70 1.28
CA ARG A 14 12.42 1.71 2.42
C ARG A 14 10.98 1.69 1.92
N VAL A 15 10.25 0.64 2.23
CA VAL A 15 8.88 0.44 1.76
C VAL A 15 7.90 0.51 2.92
N VAL A 16 6.87 1.35 2.78
CA VAL A 16 5.67 1.30 3.62
C VAL A 16 4.58 0.58 2.84
N VAL A 17 3.95 -0.40 3.45
CA VAL A 17 2.82 -1.13 2.88
C VAL A 17 1.53 -0.65 3.52
N LEU A 18 0.53 -0.31 2.71
CA LEU A 18 -0.82 0.01 3.16
C LEU A 18 -1.75 -1.18 2.90
N ALA A 19 -2.51 -1.60 3.90
CA ALA A 19 -3.42 -2.74 3.82
C ALA A 19 -4.70 -2.51 4.62
N SER A 20 -5.81 -3.14 4.23
CA SER A 20 -7.11 -3.01 4.91
C SER A 20 -7.74 -4.34 5.33
N GLY A 21 -7.15 -5.48 4.99
CA GLY A 21 -7.82 -6.77 5.10
C GLY A 21 -6.96 -7.92 5.61
N THR A 22 -7.03 -9.03 4.91
CA THR A 22 -6.40 -10.30 5.30
C THR A 22 -4.88 -10.26 5.37
N GLY A 23 -4.27 -9.31 4.68
CA GLY A 23 -2.81 -9.17 4.65
C GLY A 23 -2.09 -10.24 3.83
N SER A 24 -2.78 -10.95 2.94
CA SER A 24 -2.16 -12.01 2.14
C SER A 24 -1.04 -11.50 1.23
N LEU A 25 -1.24 -10.35 0.59
CA LEU A 25 -0.19 -9.72 -0.22
C LEU A 25 0.94 -9.19 0.66
N LEU A 26 0.63 -8.59 1.82
CA LEU A 26 1.64 -8.17 2.80
C LEU A 26 2.50 -9.37 3.24
N ALA A 27 1.88 -10.51 3.56
CA ALA A 27 2.61 -11.71 3.94
C ALA A 27 3.56 -12.19 2.84
N SER A 28 3.14 -12.13 1.57
CA SER A 28 3.98 -12.47 0.43
C SER A 28 5.15 -11.51 0.26
N LEU A 29 4.92 -10.21 0.44
CA LEU A 29 5.97 -9.19 0.38
C LEU A 29 6.99 -9.37 1.51
N LEU A 30 6.53 -9.61 2.74
CA LEU A 30 7.42 -9.86 3.89
C LEU A 30 8.29 -11.10 3.68
N LYS A 31 7.73 -12.15 3.11
CA LYS A 31 8.46 -13.39 2.78
C LYS A 31 9.53 -13.15 1.70
N ALA A 32 9.26 -12.30 0.73
CA ALA A 32 10.18 -11.99 -0.36
C ALA A 32 11.28 -10.99 0.06
N ALA A 33 10.95 -10.02 0.90
CA ALA A 33 11.83 -8.90 1.25
C ALA A 33 12.81 -9.26 2.39
N VAL A 34 13.59 -10.31 2.17
CA VAL A 34 14.60 -10.81 3.13
C VAL A 34 15.99 -10.91 2.49
N GLY A 35 17.02 -10.94 3.31
CA GLY A 35 18.42 -11.08 2.84
C GLY A 35 18.82 -9.96 1.89
N ASP A 36 19.30 -10.32 0.71
CA ASP A 36 19.79 -9.38 -0.31
C ASP A 36 18.69 -8.73 -1.16
N TYR A 37 17.42 -8.87 -0.76
CA TYR A 37 16.33 -8.24 -1.49
C TYR A 37 16.49 -6.70 -1.51
N PRO A 38 16.28 -6.05 -2.67
CA PRO A 38 16.57 -4.62 -2.83
C PRO A 38 15.59 -3.68 -2.12
N ALA A 39 14.64 -4.22 -1.35
CA ALA A 39 13.68 -3.45 -0.58
C ALA A 39 13.50 -4.04 0.82
N ARG A 40 13.17 -3.17 1.77
CA ARG A 40 12.83 -3.53 3.15
C ARG A 40 11.51 -2.90 3.55
N ILE A 41 10.59 -3.70 4.10
CA ILE A 41 9.35 -3.18 4.67
C ILE A 41 9.64 -2.59 6.03
N VAL A 42 9.47 -1.27 6.14
CA VAL A 42 9.82 -0.51 7.36
C VAL A 42 8.61 -0.19 8.22
N ALA A 43 7.41 -0.21 7.65
CA ALA A 43 6.16 -0.07 8.39
C ALA A 43 4.96 -0.58 7.58
N VAL A 44 3.88 -0.88 8.28
CA VAL A 44 2.58 -1.23 7.70
C VAL A 44 1.53 -0.27 8.22
N GLY A 45 0.85 0.41 7.31
CA GLY A 45 -0.27 1.30 7.60
C GLY A 45 -1.62 0.64 7.29
N THR A 46 -2.60 0.84 8.16
CA THR A 46 -3.95 0.33 7.98
C THR A 46 -4.98 1.42 8.25
N ASP A 47 -6.18 1.26 7.69
CA ASP A 47 -7.33 2.13 7.96
C ASP A 47 -8.29 1.53 9.01
N ARG A 48 -7.98 0.33 9.49
CA ARG A 48 -8.76 -0.41 10.48
C ARG A 48 -7.92 -1.48 11.17
N VAL A 49 -8.39 -1.95 12.30
CA VAL A 49 -7.84 -3.17 12.91
C VAL A 49 -8.18 -4.36 12.01
N CYS A 50 -7.18 -5.09 11.56
CA CYS A 50 -7.34 -6.20 10.63
C CYS A 50 -6.16 -7.17 10.75
N ALA A 51 -6.24 -8.32 10.09
CA ALA A 51 -5.20 -9.36 10.14
C ALA A 51 -3.82 -8.86 9.68
N ALA A 52 -3.75 -7.86 8.80
CA ALA A 52 -2.49 -7.26 8.39
C ALA A 52 -1.68 -6.69 9.56
N VAL A 53 -2.35 -6.21 10.62
CA VAL A 53 -1.67 -5.70 11.83
C VAL A 53 -0.93 -6.85 12.55
N ASP A 54 -1.59 -7.99 12.72
CA ASP A 54 -0.99 -9.16 13.36
C ASP A 54 0.17 -9.72 12.54
N ILE A 55 0.00 -9.82 11.24
CA ILE A 55 1.06 -10.27 10.30
C ILE A 55 2.30 -9.39 10.42
N ALA A 56 2.12 -8.06 10.46
CA ALA A 56 3.22 -7.13 10.62
C ALA A 56 3.89 -7.27 12.00
N ALA A 57 3.11 -7.42 13.05
CA ALA A 57 3.61 -7.63 14.43
C ALA A 57 4.44 -8.91 14.54
N ASP A 58 3.97 -10.01 13.97
CA ASP A 58 4.69 -11.30 13.94
C ASP A 58 6.03 -11.19 13.20
N ALA A 59 6.11 -10.31 12.20
CA ALA A 59 7.35 -10.01 11.48
C ALA A 59 8.20 -8.91 12.15
N SER A 60 7.80 -8.43 13.32
CA SER A 60 8.47 -7.33 14.05
C SER A 60 8.53 -6.02 13.23
N VAL A 61 7.52 -5.77 12.39
CA VAL A 61 7.40 -4.55 11.60
C VAL A 61 6.47 -3.57 12.31
N PRO A 62 6.87 -2.31 12.51
CA PRO A 62 6.01 -1.29 13.10
C PRO A 62 4.71 -1.09 12.30
N THR A 63 3.62 -0.82 13.02
CA THR A 63 2.31 -0.56 12.42
C THR A 63 1.75 0.78 12.85
N PHE A 64 0.93 1.37 11.99
CA PHE A 64 0.07 2.50 12.36
C PHE A 64 -1.32 2.28 11.75
N THR A 65 -2.34 2.67 12.50
CA THR A 65 -3.74 2.59 12.06
C THR A 65 -4.37 3.96 12.09
N VAL A 66 -4.96 4.37 10.96
CA VAL A 66 -5.60 5.68 10.79
C VAL A 66 -7.04 5.46 10.32
N PRO A 67 -8.00 5.26 11.23
CA PRO A 67 -9.40 5.06 10.86
C PRO A 67 -10.03 6.34 10.34
N LEU A 68 -10.82 6.23 9.26
CA LEU A 68 -11.54 7.39 8.72
C LEU A 68 -12.51 8.00 9.74
N ALA A 69 -13.13 7.15 10.58
CA ALA A 69 -14.09 7.58 11.60
C ALA A 69 -13.50 8.48 12.68
N ASP A 70 -12.18 8.46 12.89
CA ASP A 70 -11.49 9.30 13.87
C ASP A 70 -11.24 10.73 13.37
N HIS A 71 -11.63 11.04 12.15
CA HIS A 71 -11.40 12.33 11.51
C HIS A 71 -12.71 12.98 11.05
N PRO A 72 -12.83 14.32 11.07
CA PRO A 72 -14.06 15.02 10.73
C PRO A 72 -14.44 14.90 9.25
N ASP A 73 -13.45 14.72 8.37
CA ASP A 73 -13.65 14.60 6.94
C ASP A 73 -12.49 13.84 6.25
N ARG A 74 -12.64 13.61 4.95
CA ARG A 74 -11.62 12.92 4.13
C ARG A 74 -10.31 13.69 4.04
N ALA A 75 -10.34 15.00 4.01
CA ALA A 75 -9.14 15.82 3.92
C ALA A 75 -8.30 15.73 5.21
N ALA A 76 -8.93 15.76 6.38
CA ALA A 76 -8.26 15.57 7.65
C ALA A 76 -7.67 14.16 7.79
N TRP A 77 -8.40 13.13 7.34
CA TRP A 77 -7.89 11.77 7.29
C TRP A 77 -6.70 11.61 6.34
N ASP A 78 -6.79 12.19 5.15
CA ASP A 78 -5.70 12.18 4.16
C ASP A 78 -4.43 12.83 4.72
N ALA A 79 -4.58 13.94 5.41
CA ALA A 79 -3.46 14.59 6.11
C ALA A 79 -2.84 13.69 7.19
N ALA A 80 -3.68 13.02 7.99
CA ALA A 80 -3.23 12.16 9.08
C ALA A 80 -2.48 10.91 8.56
N ILE A 81 -3.00 10.23 7.54
CA ILE A 81 -2.32 9.07 6.97
C ILE A 81 -1.04 9.46 6.22
N THR A 82 -1.01 10.64 5.62
CA THR A 82 0.20 11.20 4.99
C THR A 82 1.29 11.40 6.03
N GLU A 83 0.97 12.04 7.14
CA GLU A 83 1.92 12.30 8.23
C GLU A 83 2.42 11.00 8.87
N ALA A 84 1.53 10.08 9.18
CA ALA A 84 1.88 8.78 9.75
C ALA A 84 2.80 7.97 8.82
N THR A 85 2.56 8.01 7.51
CA THR A 85 3.39 7.35 6.50
C THR A 85 4.76 8.03 6.40
N ALA A 86 4.79 9.36 6.34
CA ALA A 86 6.03 10.14 6.21
C ALA A 86 6.98 9.95 7.40
N ALA A 87 6.44 9.71 8.60
CA ALA A 87 7.24 9.47 9.81
C ALA A 87 8.19 8.27 9.68
N HIS A 88 7.91 7.32 8.79
CA HIS A 88 8.75 6.15 8.53
C HIS A 88 9.77 6.36 7.40
N GLY A 89 9.80 7.52 6.77
CA GLY A 89 10.76 7.86 5.72
C GLY A 89 10.78 6.90 4.53
N PRO A 90 9.64 6.61 3.89
CA PRO A 90 9.59 5.66 2.79
C PRO A 90 10.21 6.22 1.51
N ASP A 91 10.90 5.35 0.78
CA ASP A 91 11.28 5.57 -0.62
C ASP A 91 10.13 5.18 -1.56
N LEU A 92 9.32 4.19 -1.15
CA LEU A 92 8.21 3.66 -1.92
C LEU A 92 7.05 3.28 -0.99
N ILE A 93 5.83 3.52 -1.44
CA ILE A 93 4.60 3.07 -0.80
C ILE A 93 3.93 2.03 -1.69
N VAL A 94 3.57 0.88 -1.13
CA VAL A 94 2.82 -0.17 -1.81
C VAL A 94 1.43 -0.28 -1.20
N SER A 95 0.41 0.03 -1.99
CA SER A 95 -0.99 -0.20 -1.62
C SER A 95 -1.34 -1.65 -1.93
N ALA A 96 -1.44 -2.47 -0.90
CA ALA A 96 -1.63 -3.92 -0.97
C ALA A 96 -3.01 -4.32 -0.42
N GLY A 97 -4.05 -4.15 -1.21
CA GLY A 97 -5.43 -4.38 -0.77
C GLY A 97 -5.92 -3.30 0.19
N PHE A 98 -5.48 -2.06 0.03
CA PHE A 98 -5.95 -0.92 0.80
C PHE A 98 -7.26 -0.39 0.22
N MET A 99 -8.31 -0.30 1.07
CA MET A 99 -9.68 -0.05 0.63
C MET A 99 -10.07 1.43 0.57
N LYS A 100 -9.22 2.34 1.04
CA LYS A 100 -9.46 3.79 0.97
C LYS A 100 -8.76 4.42 -0.22
N ILE A 101 -9.42 5.37 -0.85
CA ILE A 101 -8.81 6.19 -1.88
C ILE A 101 -7.90 7.22 -1.19
N LEU A 102 -6.63 7.20 -1.54
CA LEU A 102 -5.65 8.17 -1.08
C LEU A 102 -5.93 9.54 -1.71
N GLY A 103 -5.87 10.58 -0.91
CA GLY A 103 -6.22 11.93 -1.35
C GLY A 103 -5.07 12.70 -1.99
N ALA A 104 -5.36 13.94 -2.34
CA ALA A 104 -4.42 14.80 -3.05
C ALA A 104 -3.16 15.10 -2.25
N LYS A 105 -3.28 15.27 -0.92
CA LYS A 105 -2.13 15.54 -0.07
C LYS A 105 -1.18 14.35 -0.02
N PHE A 106 -1.71 13.13 0.14
CA PHE A 106 -0.91 11.91 0.13
C PHE A 106 -0.18 11.75 -1.20
N LEU A 107 -0.92 11.82 -2.31
CA LEU A 107 -0.37 11.62 -3.64
C LEU A 107 0.64 12.69 -4.06
N SER A 108 0.46 13.93 -3.64
CA SER A 108 1.44 15.00 -3.90
C SER A 108 2.71 14.84 -3.05
N THR A 109 2.56 14.47 -1.77
CA THR A 109 3.70 14.24 -0.87
C THR A 109 4.58 13.10 -1.35
N PHE A 110 3.98 12.02 -1.85
CA PHE A 110 4.67 10.83 -2.33
C PHE A 110 4.62 10.67 -3.86
N SER A 111 4.62 11.78 -4.58
CA SER A 111 4.51 11.80 -6.03
C SER A 111 5.54 10.87 -6.70
N GLY A 112 5.07 10.00 -7.59
CA GLY A 112 5.90 9.02 -8.30
C GLY A 112 6.43 7.87 -7.42
N ARG A 113 5.97 7.76 -6.17
CA ARG A 113 6.44 6.76 -5.20
C ARG A 113 5.34 5.88 -4.63
N VAL A 114 4.17 5.83 -5.27
CA VAL A 114 3.04 5.00 -4.84
C VAL A 114 2.74 3.96 -5.92
N ILE A 115 2.76 2.69 -5.54
CA ILE A 115 2.34 1.57 -6.37
C ILE A 115 1.07 0.97 -5.78
N ASN A 116 0.06 0.75 -6.61
CA ASN A 116 -1.16 0.04 -6.25
C ASN A 116 -1.22 -1.32 -6.92
N THR A 117 -1.83 -2.28 -6.26
CA THR A 117 -2.17 -3.58 -6.82
C THR A 117 -3.66 -3.66 -7.12
N HIS A 118 -4.00 -4.12 -8.30
CA HIS A 118 -5.39 -4.31 -8.71
C HIS A 118 -5.49 -5.57 -9.57
N PRO A 119 -6.46 -6.49 -9.30
CA PRO A 119 -6.54 -7.78 -9.99
C PRO A 119 -7.29 -7.67 -11.33
N ALA A 120 -6.94 -6.70 -12.16
CA ALA A 120 -7.42 -6.54 -13.53
C ALA A 120 -6.53 -5.56 -14.30
N LEU A 121 -6.68 -5.56 -15.62
CA LEU A 121 -6.02 -4.60 -16.51
C LEU A 121 -6.81 -3.28 -16.53
N LEU A 122 -6.52 -2.38 -15.59
CA LEU A 122 -7.16 -1.07 -15.54
C LEU A 122 -7.00 -0.32 -16.89
N PRO A 123 -8.04 0.39 -17.36
CA PRO A 123 -9.28 0.79 -16.69
C PRO A 123 -10.39 -0.28 -16.69
N ALA A 124 -10.15 -1.48 -17.17
CA ALA A 124 -11.14 -2.55 -17.13
C ALA A 124 -11.35 -3.04 -15.68
N PHE A 125 -12.60 -3.31 -15.33
CA PHE A 125 -13.01 -3.88 -14.04
C PHE A 125 -12.43 -3.16 -12.82
N PRO A 126 -12.71 -1.86 -12.66
CA PRO A 126 -12.34 -1.12 -11.45
C PRO A 126 -13.17 -1.59 -10.24
N GLY A 127 -12.76 -1.17 -9.05
CA GLY A 127 -13.50 -1.42 -7.81
C GLY A 127 -13.12 -2.73 -7.12
N ALA A 128 -13.92 -3.11 -6.12
CA ALA A 128 -13.59 -4.19 -5.18
C ALA A 128 -13.89 -5.61 -5.72
N HIS A 129 -14.62 -5.73 -6.81
CA HIS A 129 -15.10 -7.01 -7.35
C HIS A 129 -14.54 -7.34 -8.74
N ALA A 130 -13.33 -6.91 -9.02
CA ALA A 130 -12.72 -7.03 -10.35
C ALA A 130 -12.68 -8.48 -10.87
N VAL A 131 -12.35 -9.46 -10.03
CA VAL A 131 -12.28 -10.86 -10.44
C VAL A 131 -13.66 -11.43 -10.78
N PRO A 132 -14.69 -11.34 -9.91
CA PRO A 132 -16.04 -11.76 -10.27
C PRO A 132 -16.59 -11.05 -11.52
N ASP A 133 -16.35 -9.76 -11.66
CA ASP A 133 -16.82 -8.96 -12.80
C ASP A 133 -16.16 -9.42 -14.11
N ALA A 134 -14.85 -9.67 -14.08
CA ALA A 134 -14.11 -10.19 -15.23
C ALA A 134 -14.62 -11.58 -15.66
N LEU A 135 -14.87 -12.47 -14.70
CA LEU A 135 -15.42 -13.79 -14.96
C LEU A 135 -16.84 -13.71 -15.54
N ALA A 136 -17.70 -12.88 -14.98
CA ALA A 136 -19.05 -12.67 -15.47
C ALA A 136 -19.08 -12.09 -16.89
N TYR A 137 -18.13 -11.24 -17.24
CA TYR A 137 -17.97 -10.68 -18.58
C TYR A 137 -17.44 -11.69 -19.60
N GLY A 138 -16.85 -12.79 -19.15
CA GLY A 138 -16.27 -13.84 -20.01
C GLY A 138 -14.79 -13.61 -20.37
N VAL A 139 -14.08 -12.80 -19.60
CA VAL A 139 -12.63 -12.58 -19.78
C VAL A 139 -11.88 -13.87 -19.48
N ARG A 140 -10.95 -14.23 -20.35
CA ARG A 140 -10.12 -15.44 -20.23
C ARG A 140 -8.67 -15.15 -19.88
N VAL A 141 -8.20 -13.94 -20.11
CA VAL A 141 -6.85 -13.47 -19.80
C VAL A 141 -6.94 -12.10 -19.16
N THR A 142 -6.33 -11.92 -18.00
CA THR A 142 -6.29 -10.65 -17.28
C THR A 142 -4.96 -10.48 -16.55
N GLY A 143 -4.73 -9.30 -15.98
CA GLY A 143 -3.52 -8.97 -15.23
C GLY A 143 -3.81 -8.38 -13.86
#